data_51d978e8dec311604510dd8aff0d2da2
#
_entry.id   51d978e8dec311604510dd8aff0d2da2
#
_cell.length_a   1.000
_cell.length_b   1.000
_cell.length_c   1.000
_cell.angle_alpha   90.00
_cell.angle_beta   90.00
_cell.angle_gamma   90.00
#
_symmetry.space_group_name_H-M   'P 1'
#
loop_
_entity.id
_entity.type
_entity.pdbx_description
1 polymer ?
#
loop_
_entity_poly.entity_id
_entity_poly.type
_entity_poly.pdbx_seq_one_letter_code
_entity_poly.pdbx_strand_id
1 'polypeptide(L)'
;WLTAIRQPGIMALAAMHPADPLSSEQMKMLKREGFRGFKLHPDYQDFFVDDPRVYPLYERVAAEGMFLLFHAGLDRGLLHPVHATPKRLAAVHTAVPELCMVVAHLGGEEAQEETAAHLLGRNIYMDTSFVLRKIPGTFLERFLKEHPAERLIFASDSPYTDQGEELQFLLQLPFLTERDKEKICFSNAARLLGLEDVENAPAVAAER
;
A
#
# COMPACT_ATOMS: atom_id res chain seq x y z
N TRP A 1 20.33 1.26 2.56
CA TRP A 1 19.21 0.40 2.99
C TRP A 1 19.54 -0.39 4.26
N LEU A 2 20.77 -0.84 4.46
CA LEU A 2 21.19 -1.53 5.69
C LEU A 2 20.96 -0.70 6.95
N THR A 3 21.01 0.62 6.85
CA THR A 3 20.73 1.52 7.97
C THR A 3 19.26 1.49 8.37
N ALA A 4 18.36 1.52 7.39
CA ALA A 4 16.91 1.51 7.66
C ALA A 4 16.43 0.25 8.39
N ILE A 5 16.89 -0.94 7.96
CA ILE A 5 16.48 -2.21 8.59
C ILE A 5 17.06 -2.42 10.00
N ARG A 6 18.06 -1.63 10.39
CA ARG A 6 18.65 -1.66 11.74
C ARG A 6 18.09 -0.57 12.66
N GLN A 7 17.28 0.35 12.12
CA GLN A 7 16.68 1.41 12.91
C GLN A 7 15.42 0.88 13.60
N PRO A 8 15.35 0.88 14.94
CA PRO A 8 14.14 0.48 15.65
C PRO A 8 12.92 1.27 15.18
N GLY A 9 11.80 0.59 14.98
CA GLY A 9 10.54 1.21 14.53
C GLY A 9 10.46 1.52 13.05
N ILE A 10 11.48 1.20 12.24
CA ILE A 10 11.46 1.36 10.78
C ILE A 10 11.49 -0.01 10.11
N MET A 11 10.53 -0.25 9.23
CA MET A 11 10.52 -1.42 8.33
C MET A 11 10.63 -0.94 6.89
N ALA A 12 11.65 -1.43 6.19
CA ALA A 12 11.87 -1.08 4.79
C ALA A 12 11.12 -2.03 3.85
N LEU A 13 10.64 -1.51 2.74
CA LEU A 13 10.29 -2.30 1.57
C LEU A 13 11.47 -2.35 0.60
N ALA A 14 11.64 -3.48 -0.06
CA ALA A 14 12.60 -3.59 -1.14
C ALA A 14 12.02 -3.02 -2.44
N ALA A 15 12.86 -2.82 -3.43
CA ALA A 15 12.44 -2.50 -4.80
C ALA A 15 13.15 -3.44 -5.78
N MET A 16 12.50 -3.69 -6.89
CA MET A 16 13.06 -4.42 -8.03
C MET A 16 12.48 -3.85 -9.32
N HIS A 17 13.16 -4.04 -10.43
CA HIS A 17 12.63 -3.67 -11.73
C HIS A 17 11.99 -4.90 -12.40
N PRO A 18 10.77 -4.82 -12.97
CA PRO A 18 10.13 -5.96 -13.60
C PRO A 18 10.90 -6.59 -14.77
N ALA A 19 11.73 -5.80 -15.46
CA ALA A 19 12.60 -6.30 -16.52
C ALA A 19 13.83 -7.09 -16.01
N ASP A 20 14.17 -6.92 -14.72
CA ASP A 20 15.23 -7.66 -14.03
C ASP A 20 14.73 -8.15 -12.66
N PRO A 21 13.77 -9.08 -12.66
CA PRO A 21 13.10 -9.49 -11.44
C PRO A 21 14.00 -10.40 -10.59
N LEU A 22 13.91 -10.21 -9.28
CA LEU A 22 14.60 -11.07 -8.33
C LEU A 22 14.16 -12.55 -8.48
N SER A 23 15.10 -13.46 -8.30
CA SER A 23 14.81 -14.89 -8.18
C SER A 23 14.11 -15.21 -6.85
N SER A 24 13.45 -16.36 -6.75
CA SER A 24 12.88 -16.83 -5.49
C SER A 24 13.91 -16.91 -4.36
N GLU A 25 15.14 -17.31 -4.66
CA GLU A 25 16.20 -17.38 -3.64
C GLU A 25 16.59 -15.99 -3.11
N GLN A 26 16.66 -14.99 -3.98
CA GLN A 26 16.92 -13.61 -3.57
C GLN A 26 15.74 -13.04 -2.75
N MET A 27 14.50 -13.34 -3.13
CA MET A 27 13.32 -12.94 -2.35
C MET A 27 13.31 -13.61 -0.95
N LYS A 28 13.62 -14.90 -0.87
CA LYS A 28 13.76 -15.61 0.42
C LYS A 28 14.87 -15.02 1.28
N MET A 29 15.98 -14.60 0.68
CA MET A 29 17.06 -13.93 1.39
C MET A 29 16.55 -12.60 1.99
N LEU A 30 15.89 -11.76 1.20
CA LEU A 30 15.31 -10.49 1.67
C LEU A 30 14.29 -10.73 2.79
N LYS A 31 13.45 -11.76 2.66
CA LYS A 31 12.47 -12.12 3.69
C LYS A 31 13.14 -12.49 5.02
N ARG A 32 14.27 -13.24 4.99
CA ARG A 32 15.08 -13.54 6.19
C ARG A 32 15.70 -12.31 6.82
N GLU A 33 16.07 -11.32 6.00
CA GLU A 33 16.56 -10.00 6.46
C GLU A 33 15.45 -9.08 6.99
N GLY A 34 14.19 -9.52 7.01
CA GLY A 34 13.07 -8.79 7.58
C GLY A 34 12.20 -8.04 6.59
N PHE A 35 12.52 -8.05 5.30
CA PHE A 35 11.63 -7.45 4.29
C PHE A 35 10.34 -8.27 4.15
N ARG A 36 9.20 -7.59 4.05
CA ARG A 36 7.89 -8.21 3.91
C ARG A 36 7.24 -7.99 2.55
N GLY A 37 7.75 -7.04 1.78
CA GLY A 37 7.19 -6.71 0.48
C GLY A 37 8.10 -5.82 -0.35
N PHE A 38 7.60 -5.47 -1.52
CA PHE A 38 8.29 -4.61 -2.47
C PHE A 38 7.43 -3.38 -2.81
N LYS A 39 8.09 -2.24 -3.06
CA LYS A 39 7.46 -1.08 -3.70
C LYS A 39 7.77 -1.11 -5.19
N LEU A 40 6.73 -0.97 -6.01
CA LEU A 40 6.81 -0.71 -7.44
C LEU A 40 6.24 0.66 -7.76
N HIS A 41 6.90 1.38 -8.65
CA HIS A 41 6.42 2.64 -9.19
C HIS A 41 6.34 2.56 -10.72
N PRO A 42 5.22 2.09 -11.26
CA PRO A 42 5.10 1.72 -12.66
C PRO A 42 5.45 2.85 -13.64
N ASP A 43 5.10 4.11 -13.31
CA ASP A 43 5.42 5.25 -14.17
C ASP A 43 6.93 5.55 -14.20
N TYR A 44 7.64 5.49 -13.04
CA TYR A 44 9.09 5.65 -13.00
C TYR A 44 9.85 4.46 -13.57
N GLN A 45 9.25 3.27 -13.55
CA GLN A 45 9.85 2.03 -14.03
C GLN A 45 9.42 1.68 -15.46
N ASP A 46 8.61 2.52 -16.09
CA ASP A 46 8.14 2.42 -17.49
C ASP A 46 7.57 1.05 -17.85
N PHE A 47 6.60 0.57 -17.05
CA PHE A 47 5.88 -0.66 -17.36
C PHE A 47 4.40 -0.56 -16.97
N PHE A 48 3.52 -1.12 -17.78
CA PHE A 48 2.12 -1.27 -17.41
C PHE A 48 1.94 -2.43 -16.45
N VAL A 49 1.20 -2.21 -15.36
CA VAL A 49 1.01 -3.23 -14.31
C VAL A 49 0.32 -4.48 -14.82
N ASP A 50 -0.50 -4.37 -15.85
CA ASP A 50 -1.21 -5.47 -16.50
C ASP A 50 -0.53 -6.03 -17.76
N ASP A 51 0.75 -5.70 -17.98
CA ASP A 51 1.55 -6.31 -19.05
C ASP A 51 1.72 -7.81 -18.75
N PRO A 52 1.34 -8.72 -19.68
CA PRO A 52 1.48 -10.17 -19.49
C PRO A 52 2.88 -10.62 -19.10
N ARG A 53 3.91 -9.90 -19.50
CA ARG A 53 5.32 -10.20 -19.19
C ARG A 53 5.65 -10.03 -17.70
N VAL A 54 4.83 -9.28 -16.96
CA VAL A 54 5.07 -8.99 -15.53
C VAL A 54 4.37 -10.01 -14.62
N TYR A 55 3.34 -10.70 -15.06
CA TYR A 55 2.59 -11.66 -14.24
C TYR A 55 3.46 -12.75 -13.57
N PRO A 56 4.47 -13.34 -14.23
CA PRO A 56 5.36 -14.30 -13.58
C PRO A 56 6.11 -13.74 -12.35
N LEU A 57 6.37 -12.43 -12.33
CA LEU A 57 6.90 -11.77 -11.14
C LEU A 57 5.88 -11.75 -10.01
N TYR A 58 4.63 -11.39 -10.30
CA TYR A 58 3.55 -11.32 -9.33
C TYR A 58 3.26 -12.68 -8.69
N GLU A 59 3.19 -13.73 -9.52
CA GLU A 59 3.01 -15.10 -9.07
C GLU A 59 4.16 -15.54 -8.14
N ARG A 60 5.39 -15.16 -8.47
CA ARG A 60 6.56 -15.47 -7.63
C ARG A 60 6.50 -14.75 -6.29
N VAL A 61 6.16 -13.45 -6.27
CA VAL A 61 6.01 -12.68 -5.03
C VAL A 61 4.91 -13.28 -4.16
N ALA A 62 3.78 -13.67 -4.75
CA ALA A 62 2.69 -14.34 -4.06
C ALA A 62 3.14 -15.69 -3.47
N ALA A 63 3.85 -16.52 -4.24
CA ALA A 63 4.38 -17.82 -3.79
C ALA A 63 5.35 -17.69 -2.61
N GLU A 64 6.10 -16.60 -2.54
CA GLU A 64 6.99 -16.32 -1.39
C GLU A 64 6.23 -15.69 -0.19
N GLY A 65 4.92 -15.45 -0.31
CA GLY A 65 4.10 -14.84 0.74
C GLY A 65 4.54 -13.43 1.09
N MET A 66 4.99 -12.68 0.09
CA MET A 66 5.33 -11.26 0.19
C MET A 66 4.24 -10.42 -0.45
N PHE A 67 4.20 -9.12 -0.14
CA PHE A 67 3.22 -8.21 -0.76
C PHE A 67 3.87 -7.24 -1.73
N LEU A 68 3.05 -6.68 -2.62
CA LEU A 68 3.43 -5.57 -3.50
C LEU A 68 2.67 -4.31 -3.15
N LEU A 69 3.41 -3.23 -2.90
CA LEU A 69 2.86 -1.87 -2.82
C LEU A 69 3.07 -1.19 -4.17
N PHE A 70 1.97 -0.91 -4.86
CA PHE A 70 1.96 -0.19 -6.13
C PHE A 70 1.70 1.31 -5.90
N HIS A 71 2.50 2.17 -6.54
CA HIS A 71 2.00 3.50 -6.85
C HIS A 71 0.80 3.37 -7.79
N ALA A 72 -0.23 4.21 -7.62
CA ALA A 72 -1.45 4.14 -8.40
C ALA A 72 -1.97 5.53 -8.79
N GLY A 73 -2.57 5.61 -9.96
CA GLY A 73 -3.10 6.84 -10.50
C GLY A 73 -2.02 7.74 -11.10
N LEU A 74 -2.33 9.02 -11.20
CA LEU A 74 -1.44 10.02 -11.79
C LEU A 74 -0.28 10.34 -10.83
N ASP A 75 0.95 10.33 -11.34
CA ASP A 75 2.07 11.00 -10.69
C ASP A 75 2.26 12.39 -11.31
N ARG A 76 2.17 13.44 -10.48
CA ARG A 76 2.28 14.84 -10.98
C ARG A 76 3.66 15.20 -11.50
N GLY A 77 4.68 14.42 -11.14
CA GLY A 77 6.05 14.57 -11.66
C GLY A 77 6.25 13.95 -13.04
N LEU A 78 5.32 13.12 -13.49
CA LEU A 78 5.39 12.37 -14.73
C LEU A 78 4.14 12.60 -15.57
N LEU A 79 4.33 13.09 -16.77
CA LEU A 79 3.24 13.23 -17.74
C LEU A 79 2.99 11.87 -18.40
N HIS A 80 1.72 11.54 -18.61
CA HIS A 80 1.20 10.34 -19.28
C HIS A 80 2.17 9.46 -20.11
N PRO A 81 1.90 8.17 -20.21
CA PRO A 81 0.69 7.46 -19.76
C PRO A 81 0.72 7.08 -18.28
N VAL A 82 -0.45 6.96 -17.63
CA VAL A 82 -0.59 6.34 -16.30
C VAL A 82 -0.50 4.83 -16.45
N HIS A 83 0.53 4.22 -15.88
CA HIS A 83 0.81 2.80 -16.04
C HIS A 83 0.04 1.90 -15.05
N ALA A 84 -0.42 2.48 -13.93
CA ALA A 84 -1.14 1.78 -12.87
C ALA A 84 -2.51 2.44 -12.61
N THR A 85 -3.41 2.39 -13.60
CA THR A 85 -4.79 2.84 -13.39
C THR A 85 -5.57 1.82 -12.54
N PRO A 86 -6.64 2.25 -11.83
CA PRO A 86 -7.49 1.34 -11.04
C PRO A 86 -7.99 0.13 -11.84
N LYS A 87 -8.37 0.31 -13.09
CA LYS A 87 -8.81 -0.77 -13.99
C LYS A 87 -7.71 -1.80 -14.24
N ARG A 88 -6.47 -1.33 -14.49
CA ARG A 88 -5.31 -2.22 -14.71
C ARG A 88 -4.94 -2.98 -13.45
N LEU A 89 -4.95 -2.31 -12.29
CA LEU A 89 -4.72 -2.95 -10.99
C LEU A 89 -5.79 -4.00 -10.66
N ALA A 90 -7.05 -3.74 -11.02
CA ALA A 90 -8.12 -4.71 -10.90
C ALA A 90 -7.91 -5.94 -11.79
N ALA A 91 -7.34 -5.76 -12.99
CA ALA A 91 -6.97 -6.86 -13.87
C ALA A 91 -5.87 -7.73 -13.27
N VAL A 92 -4.84 -7.11 -12.69
CA VAL A 92 -3.77 -7.83 -11.95
C VAL A 92 -4.35 -8.66 -10.81
N HIS A 93 -5.20 -8.06 -9.95
CA HIS A 93 -5.83 -8.78 -8.84
C HIS A 93 -6.72 -9.94 -9.32
N THR A 94 -7.35 -9.78 -10.47
CA THR A 94 -8.19 -10.87 -11.04
C THR A 94 -7.34 -12.01 -11.58
N ALA A 95 -6.19 -11.70 -12.18
CA ALA A 95 -5.30 -12.68 -12.79
C ALA A 95 -4.42 -13.42 -11.76
N VAL A 96 -4.04 -12.73 -10.66
CA VAL A 96 -3.20 -13.30 -9.58
C VAL A 96 -3.87 -13.04 -8.23
N PRO A 97 -4.98 -13.74 -7.91
CA PRO A 97 -5.77 -13.48 -6.70
C PRO A 97 -5.03 -13.79 -5.40
N GLU A 98 -3.97 -14.60 -5.46
CA GLU A 98 -3.12 -14.93 -4.31
C GLU A 98 -2.12 -13.80 -3.98
N LEU A 99 -1.92 -12.83 -4.88
CA LEU A 99 -1.03 -11.72 -4.64
C LEU A 99 -1.62 -10.79 -3.58
N CYS A 100 -0.92 -10.61 -2.49
CA CYS A 100 -1.24 -9.57 -1.52
C CYS A 100 -0.85 -8.21 -2.12
N MET A 101 -1.86 -7.45 -2.54
CA MET A 101 -1.68 -6.12 -3.15
C MET A 101 -1.99 -5.02 -2.15
N VAL A 102 -1.12 -4.02 -2.12
CA VAL A 102 -1.37 -2.70 -1.52
C VAL A 102 -1.36 -1.67 -2.64
N VAL A 103 -2.41 -0.90 -2.75
CA VAL A 103 -2.57 0.14 -3.77
C VAL A 103 -2.52 1.49 -3.09
N ALA A 104 -1.55 2.32 -3.45
CA ALA A 104 -1.36 3.63 -2.85
C ALA A 104 -2.49 4.61 -3.21
N HIS A 105 -2.61 5.66 -2.41
CA HIS A 105 -3.44 6.84 -2.70
C HIS A 105 -4.94 6.50 -2.83
N LEU A 106 -5.46 5.63 -1.93
CA LEU A 106 -6.85 5.14 -1.96
C LEU A 106 -7.27 4.63 -3.34
N GLY A 107 -6.38 3.90 -4.01
CA GLY A 107 -6.65 3.31 -5.32
C GLY A 107 -6.16 4.12 -6.50
N GLY A 108 -5.70 5.36 -6.31
CA GLY A 108 -5.06 6.18 -7.34
C GLY A 108 -5.31 7.67 -7.21
N GLU A 109 -4.24 8.46 -7.29
CA GLU A 109 -4.36 9.91 -7.35
C GLU A 109 -5.12 10.32 -8.62
N GLU A 110 -6.06 11.26 -8.47
CA GLU A 110 -6.95 11.77 -9.54
C GLU A 110 -7.77 10.70 -10.30
N ALA A 111 -8.00 9.53 -9.67
CA ALA A 111 -8.68 8.38 -10.28
C ALA A 111 -9.92 7.91 -9.50
N GLN A 112 -10.59 8.79 -8.74
CA GLN A 112 -11.65 8.42 -7.79
C GLN A 112 -12.82 7.66 -8.43
N GLU A 113 -13.30 8.09 -9.60
CA GLU A 113 -14.39 7.42 -10.33
C GLU A 113 -13.98 6.01 -10.77
N GLU A 114 -12.79 5.88 -11.31
CA GLU A 114 -12.26 4.60 -11.78
C GLU A 114 -11.97 3.67 -10.60
N THR A 115 -11.46 4.20 -9.48
CA THR A 115 -11.28 3.45 -8.22
C THR A 115 -12.62 2.93 -7.71
N ALA A 116 -13.65 3.77 -7.68
CA ALA A 116 -14.99 3.38 -7.25
C ALA A 116 -15.57 2.28 -8.15
N ALA A 117 -15.30 2.32 -9.43
CA ALA A 117 -15.81 1.34 -10.41
C ALA A 117 -15.05 0.00 -10.38
N HIS A 118 -13.75 0.00 -10.07
CA HIS A 118 -12.91 -1.17 -10.29
C HIS A 118 -12.24 -1.75 -9.05
N LEU A 119 -11.94 -0.95 -8.02
CA LEU A 119 -11.17 -1.41 -6.86
C LEU A 119 -12.00 -1.47 -5.57
N LEU A 120 -13.00 -0.60 -5.42
CA LEU A 120 -13.78 -0.51 -4.19
C LEU A 120 -14.45 -1.85 -3.85
N GLY A 121 -14.34 -2.27 -2.58
CA GLY A 121 -14.91 -3.53 -2.11
C GLY A 121 -14.10 -4.80 -2.45
N ARG A 122 -13.02 -4.70 -3.21
CA ARG A 122 -12.16 -5.86 -3.51
C ARG A 122 -11.26 -6.25 -2.32
N ASN A 123 -10.77 -7.47 -2.32
CA ASN A 123 -9.80 -7.97 -1.34
C ASN A 123 -8.37 -7.45 -1.64
N ILE A 124 -8.22 -6.13 -1.67
CA ILE A 124 -6.97 -5.41 -1.93
C ILE A 124 -6.77 -4.44 -0.78
N TYR A 125 -5.55 -4.27 -0.29
CA TYR A 125 -5.25 -3.16 0.62
C TYR A 125 -5.18 -1.84 -0.14
N MET A 126 -5.71 -0.77 0.44
CA MET A 126 -5.53 0.60 -0.02
C MET A 126 -4.93 1.44 1.10
N ASP A 127 -3.93 2.24 0.79
CA ASP A 127 -3.41 3.19 1.76
C ASP A 127 -3.96 4.61 1.55
N THR A 128 -3.90 5.42 2.61
CA THR A 128 -4.45 6.77 2.61
C THR A 128 -3.46 7.84 2.15
N SER A 129 -2.27 7.43 1.76
CA SER A 129 -1.16 8.34 1.49
C SER A 129 -1.49 9.43 0.49
N PHE A 130 -1.00 10.64 0.75
CA PHE A 130 -1.10 11.81 -0.11
C PHE A 130 -2.51 12.37 -0.37
N VAL A 131 -3.53 11.51 -0.49
CA VAL A 131 -4.87 11.91 -0.97
C VAL A 131 -5.89 12.19 0.12
N LEU A 132 -5.64 11.80 1.36
CA LEU A 132 -6.62 11.79 2.45
C LEU A 132 -7.35 13.14 2.64
N ARG A 133 -6.62 14.25 2.56
CA ARG A 133 -7.17 15.61 2.68
C ARG A 133 -7.42 16.31 1.32
N LYS A 134 -7.11 15.63 0.21
CA LYS A 134 -7.15 16.23 -1.14
C LYS A 134 -8.35 15.80 -1.96
N ILE A 135 -8.85 14.59 -1.73
CA ILE A 135 -10.02 14.11 -2.46
C ILE A 135 -11.32 14.73 -1.91
N PRO A 136 -12.36 14.89 -2.73
CA PRO A 136 -13.65 15.39 -2.25
C PRO A 136 -14.21 14.54 -1.11
N GLY A 137 -14.77 15.19 -0.07
CA GLY A 137 -15.24 14.52 1.13
C GLY A 137 -16.28 13.41 0.87
N THR A 138 -17.10 13.57 -0.17
CA THR A 138 -18.07 12.54 -0.59
C THR A 138 -17.40 11.25 -1.09
N PHE A 139 -16.29 11.36 -1.83
CA PHE A 139 -15.48 10.19 -2.23
C PHE A 139 -14.73 9.61 -1.04
N LEU A 140 -14.15 10.45 -0.19
CA LEU A 140 -13.46 9.99 1.01
C LEU A 140 -14.38 9.17 1.90
N GLU A 141 -15.55 9.70 2.24
CA GLU A 141 -16.53 8.98 3.05
C GLU A 141 -16.95 7.67 2.40
N ARG A 142 -17.25 7.70 1.11
CA ARG A 142 -17.61 6.51 0.35
C ARG A 142 -16.52 5.45 0.39
N PHE A 143 -15.27 5.83 0.09
CA PHE A 143 -14.15 4.88 0.05
C PHE A 143 -13.88 4.25 1.41
N LEU A 144 -13.87 5.05 2.47
CA LEU A 144 -13.60 4.56 3.82
C LEU A 144 -14.76 3.76 4.43
N LYS A 145 -15.99 3.88 3.89
CA LYS A 145 -17.16 3.10 4.33
C LYS A 145 -17.42 1.86 3.50
N GLU A 146 -17.24 1.93 2.19
CA GLU A 146 -17.58 0.83 1.28
C GLU A 146 -16.42 -0.14 1.04
N HIS A 147 -15.17 0.32 1.22
CA HIS A 147 -14.02 -0.58 1.22
C HIS A 147 -13.90 -1.28 2.58
N PRO A 148 -13.56 -2.59 2.63
CA PRO A 148 -13.41 -3.28 3.90
C PRO A 148 -12.40 -2.59 4.81
N ALA A 149 -12.81 -2.21 6.03
CA ALA A 149 -11.94 -1.50 6.97
C ALA A 149 -10.65 -2.28 7.29
N GLU A 150 -10.70 -3.62 7.20
CA GLU A 150 -9.57 -4.54 7.34
C GLU A 150 -8.55 -4.45 6.20
N ARG A 151 -8.88 -3.72 5.13
CA ARG A 151 -8.06 -3.53 3.93
C ARG A 151 -7.67 -2.07 3.71
N LEU A 152 -7.88 -1.20 4.71
CA LEU A 152 -7.42 0.18 4.69
C LEU A 152 -6.19 0.32 5.59
N ILE A 153 -5.20 1.09 5.14
CA ILE A 153 -3.96 1.32 5.88
C ILE A 153 -3.69 2.83 5.91
N PHE A 154 -3.41 3.35 7.10
CA PHE A 154 -2.94 4.73 7.23
C PHE A 154 -1.53 4.86 6.64
N ALA A 155 -1.35 5.87 5.81
CA ALA A 155 -0.07 6.30 5.27
C ALA A 155 -0.11 7.80 4.97
N SER A 156 1.05 8.45 4.95
CA SER A 156 1.17 9.89 4.71
C SER A 156 1.82 10.24 3.37
N ASP A 157 2.69 9.38 2.86
CA ASP A 157 3.59 9.73 1.75
C ASP A 157 4.58 10.86 2.11
N SER A 158 5.05 10.86 3.37
CA SER A 158 6.05 11.83 3.82
C SER A 158 7.32 11.75 2.95
N PRO A 159 7.92 12.88 2.54
CA PRO A 159 7.70 14.24 3.04
C PRO A 159 6.66 15.07 2.25
N TYR A 160 5.93 14.48 1.30
CA TYR A 160 4.95 15.22 0.48
C TYR A 160 3.72 15.68 1.27
N THR A 161 3.38 14.98 2.35
CA THR A 161 2.39 15.43 3.35
C THR A 161 2.95 15.25 4.76
N ASP A 162 2.44 16.01 5.72
CA ASP A 162 2.80 15.87 7.14
C ASP A 162 2.05 14.70 7.76
N GLN A 163 2.79 13.74 8.30
CA GLN A 163 2.22 12.52 8.88
C GLN A 163 1.30 12.82 10.08
N GLY A 164 1.67 13.80 10.92
CA GLY A 164 0.87 14.15 12.10
C GLY A 164 -0.46 14.79 11.71
N GLU A 165 -0.45 15.69 10.73
CA GLU A 165 -1.68 16.31 10.22
C GLU A 165 -2.60 15.31 9.53
N GLU A 166 -2.06 14.39 8.73
CA GLU A 166 -2.86 13.34 8.08
C GLU A 166 -3.49 12.41 9.13
N LEU A 167 -2.72 12.02 10.15
CA LEU A 167 -3.23 11.18 11.24
C LEU A 167 -4.34 11.89 12.03
N GLN A 168 -4.11 13.13 12.42
CA GLN A 168 -5.13 13.91 13.15
C GLN A 168 -6.41 14.07 12.33
N PHE A 169 -6.29 14.32 11.03
CA PHE A 169 -7.44 14.41 10.14
C PHE A 169 -8.23 13.09 10.11
N LEU A 170 -7.56 11.96 9.92
CA LEU A 170 -8.22 10.65 9.89
C LEU A 170 -8.94 10.35 11.23
N LEU A 171 -8.29 10.63 12.35
CA LEU A 171 -8.88 10.40 13.67
C LEU A 171 -10.11 11.26 13.97
N GLN A 172 -10.24 12.42 13.31
CA GLN A 172 -11.39 13.33 13.45
C GLN A 172 -12.56 13.00 12.51
N LEU A 173 -12.42 12.04 11.58
CA LEU A 173 -13.51 11.68 10.67
C LEU A 173 -14.70 11.08 11.45
N PRO A 174 -15.88 11.73 11.41
CA PRO A 174 -17.01 11.37 12.28
C PRO A 174 -17.71 10.09 11.85
N PHE A 175 -17.50 9.64 10.65
CA PHE A 175 -18.14 8.46 10.07
C PHE A 175 -17.32 7.16 10.25
N LEU A 176 -16.11 7.22 10.81
CA LEU A 176 -15.34 6.05 11.20
C LEU A 176 -15.55 5.74 12.68
N THR A 177 -15.79 4.47 13.00
CA THR A 177 -15.81 4.02 14.39
C THR A 177 -14.38 3.99 14.97
N GLU A 178 -14.24 4.05 16.30
CA GLU A 178 -12.92 3.93 16.93
C GLU A 178 -12.21 2.61 16.58
N ARG A 179 -13.00 1.55 16.39
CA ARG A 179 -12.49 0.25 15.94
C ARG A 179 -11.95 0.30 14.51
N ASP A 180 -12.61 1.04 13.60
CA ASP A 180 -12.12 1.18 12.23
C ASP A 180 -10.86 2.05 12.20
N LYS A 181 -10.81 3.12 12.98
CA LYS A 181 -9.62 3.97 13.15
C LYS A 181 -8.43 3.16 13.65
N GLU A 182 -8.63 2.32 14.67
CA GLU A 182 -7.58 1.44 15.20
C GLU A 182 -7.06 0.48 14.12
N LYS A 183 -7.97 -0.18 13.36
CA LYS A 183 -7.58 -1.07 12.25
C LYS A 183 -6.76 -0.33 11.21
N ILE A 184 -7.24 0.82 10.76
CA ILE A 184 -6.61 1.61 9.69
C ILE A 184 -5.24 2.14 10.14
N CYS A 185 -5.14 2.63 11.38
CA CYS A 185 -3.91 3.24 11.89
C CYS A 185 -2.86 2.22 12.34
N PHE A 186 -3.26 0.99 12.70
CA PHE A 186 -2.34 0.06 13.34
C PHE A 186 -2.53 -1.41 12.90
N SER A 187 -3.61 -2.09 13.27
CA SER A 187 -3.65 -3.55 13.23
C SER A 187 -3.58 -4.13 11.80
N ASN A 188 -4.07 -3.42 10.78
CA ASN A 188 -3.97 -3.88 9.40
C ASN A 188 -2.52 -3.86 8.89
N ALA A 189 -1.78 -2.79 9.17
CA ALA A 189 -0.35 -2.70 8.83
C ALA A 189 0.47 -3.70 9.65
N ALA A 190 0.18 -3.86 10.94
CA ALA A 190 0.85 -4.84 11.79
C ALA A 190 0.70 -6.27 11.24
N ARG A 191 -0.52 -6.65 10.83
CA ARG A 191 -0.79 -7.94 10.19
C ARG A 191 -0.02 -8.10 8.88
N LEU A 192 -0.07 -7.10 8.00
CA LEU A 192 0.62 -7.13 6.70
C LEU A 192 2.14 -7.27 6.87
N LEU A 193 2.69 -6.66 7.90
CA LEU A 193 4.11 -6.67 8.22
C LEU A 193 4.54 -7.86 9.10
N GLY A 194 3.58 -8.69 9.55
CA GLY A 194 3.86 -9.84 10.41
C GLY A 194 4.31 -9.45 11.82
N LEU A 195 3.70 -8.39 12.37
CA LEU A 195 3.97 -7.86 13.70
C LEU A 195 2.87 -8.27 14.71
N GLU A 196 2.11 -9.32 14.43
CA GLU A 196 0.93 -9.71 15.23
C GLU A 196 1.26 -10.12 16.68
N ASP A 197 2.52 -10.45 16.98
CA ASP A 197 2.98 -10.76 18.34
C ASP A 197 3.29 -9.49 19.19
N VAL A 198 2.99 -8.30 18.69
CA VAL A 198 3.33 -7.01 19.35
C VAL A 198 2.37 -6.68 20.50
N GLU A 199 1.34 -7.46 20.77
CA GLU A 199 0.51 -7.30 21.98
C GLU A 199 1.31 -7.41 23.30
N ASN A 200 2.55 -7.90 23.25
CA ASN A 200 3.48 -8.00 24.38
C ASN A 200 4.69 -7.05 24.28
N ALA A 201 4.74 -6.14 23.35
CA ALA A 201 5.84 -5.16 23.33
C ALA A 201 5.65 -4.15 24.47
N PRO A 202 6.67 -3.90 25.31
CA PRO A 202 6.57 -2.90 26.37
C PRO A 202 6.27 -1.54 25.74
N ALA A 203 5.28 -0.84 26.31
CA ALA A 203 4.94 0.51 25.91
C ALA A 203 6.24 1.34 25.85
N VAL A 204 6.56 1.88 24.67
CA VAL A 204 7.67 2.82 24.54
C VAL A 204 7.33 4.00 25.44
N ALA A 205 8.05 4.14 26.56
CA ALA A 205 7.91 5.26 27.45
C ALA A 205 8.10 6.54 26.65
N ALA A 206 7.07 7.37 26.59
CA ALA A 206 7.17 8.71 26.05
C ALA A 206 8.10 9.49 26.97
N GLU A 207 9.38 9.56 26.64
CA GLU A 207 10.29 10.54 27.23
C GLU A 207 9.89 11.91 26.68
N ARG A 208 9.56 12.78 27.62
CA ARG A 208 9.17 14.20 27.45
C ARG A 208 10.37 15.06 27.04
#